data_41d9cb42aea94d50fa6fabc34c5c40a5
#
_entry.id   41d9cb42aea94d50fa6fabc34c5c40a5
#
_cell.length_a   1.000
_cell.length_b   1.000
_cell.length_c   1.000
_cell.angle_alpha   90.00
_cell.angle_beta   90.00
_cell.angle_gamma   90.00
#
_symmetry.space_group_name_H-M   'P 1'
#
loop_
_entity.id
_entity.type
_entity.pdbx_description
1 polymer ?
#
loop_
_entity_poly.entity_id
_entity_poly.type
_entity_poly.pdbx_seq_one_letter_code
_entity_poly.pdbx_strand_id
1 'polypeptide(L)' 'MKPFKTQAHIHSLDGQMDEITVLEELGNNSYLVDYRGVKCSAIFNPFNSTYYADDIYGIIKEKTNNG' A
#
# COMPACT_ATOMS: atom_id res chain seq x y z
N MET A 1 -11.67 -5.32 7.26
CA MET A 1 -11.04 -4.43 8.24
C MET A 1 -11.43 -3.00 7.94
N LYS A 2 -11.34 -2.13 8.91
CA LYS A 2 -11.68 -0.74 8.69
C LYS A 2 -10.47 0.00 8.15
N PRO A 3 -10.66 0.84 7.16
CA PRO A 3 -9.54 1.63 6.65
C PRO A 3 -8.92 2.51 7.74
N PHE A 4 -7.63 2.69 7.67
CA PHE A 4 -6.95 3.57 8.61
C PHE A 4 -5.74 4.19 7.94
N LYS A 5 -5.30 5.32 8.47
CA LYS A 5 -4.18 6.05 7.91
C LYS A 5 -2.92 5.76 8.71
N THR A 6 -1.81 5.66 8.00
CA THR A 6 -0.54 5.43 8.64
C THR A 6 0.57 5.94 7.73
N GLN A 7 1.79 5.93 8.23
CA GLN A 7 2.94 6.37 7.45
C GLN A 7 3.55 5.20 6.73
N ALA A 8 4.08 5.46 5.56
CA ALA A 8 4.74 4.42 4.78
C ALA A 8 5.88 5.03 3.99
N HIS A 9 6.87 4.21 3.68
CA HIS A 9 7.89 4.60 2.73
C HIS A 9 7.28 4.50 1.34
N ILE A 10 7.43 5.54 0.54
CA ILE A 10 6.80 5.60 -0.78
C ILE A 10 7.85 5.39 -1.86
N HIS A 11 7.61 4.40 -2.71
CA HIS A 11 8.59 4.03 -3.72
C HIS A 11 8.93 5.20 -4.65
N SER A 12 7.93 5.92 -5.13
CA SER A 12 8.19 7.01 -6.07
C SER A 12 8.88 8.21 -5.42
N LEU A 13 8.99 8.22 -4.10
CA LEU A 13 9.66 9.29 -3.38
C LEU A 13 11.00 8.81 -2.83
N ASP A 14 11.59 7.80 -3.46
CA ASP A 14 12.87 7.26 -3.04
C ASP A 14 12.82 6.77 -1.58
N GLY A 15 11.69 6.27 -1.18
CA GLY A 15 11.56 5.71 0.16
C GLY A 15 11.28 6.72 1.25
N GLN A 16 11.01 7.98 0.88
CA GLN A 16 10.63 8.94 1.89
C GLN A 16 9.25 8.63 2.43
N MET A 17 9.01 8.98 3.68
CA MET A 17 7.74 8.66 4.33
C MET A 17 6.64 9.61 3.90
N ASP A 18 5.46 9.07 3.74
CA ASP A 18 4.28 9.88 3.51
C ASP A 18 3.09 9.08 4.01
N GLU A 19 1.95 9.72 4.11
CA GLU A 19 0.77 9.09 4.64
C GLU A 19 0.06 8.27 3.58
N ILE A 20 -0.39 7.09 3.97
CA ILE A 20 -1.22 6.25 3.12
C ILE A 20 -2.48 5.90 3.91
N THR A 21 -3.49 5.41 3.20
CA THR A 21 -4.67 4.86 3.83
C THR A 21 -4.69 3.37 3.53
N VAL A 22 -4.62 2.56 4.57
CA VAL A 22 -4.67 1.11 4.41
C VAL A 22 -6.13 0.71 4.27
N LEU A 23 -6.47 0.05 3.18
CA LEU A 23 -7.85 -0.28 2.88
C LEU A 23 -8.20 -1.72 3.18
N GLU A 24 -7.29 -2.64 2.90
CA GLU A 24 -7.61 -4.04 3.00
C GLU A 24 -6.35 -4.87 3.14
N GLU A 25 -6.46 -5.94 3.90
CA GLU A 25 -5.34 -6.87 4.03
C GLU A 25 -5.41 -7.90 2.91
N LEU A 26 -4.30 -8.11 2.23
CA LEU A 26 -4.27 -9.04 1.10
C LEU A 26 -3.57 -10.35 1.46
N GLY A 27 -3.02 -10.45 2.67
CA GLY A 27 -2.32 -11.66 3.09
C GLY A 27 -0.81 -11.52 2.92
N ASN A 28 -0.06 -12.33 3.65
CA ASN A 28 1.41 -12.33 3.57
C ASN A 28 2.00 -10.94 3.76
N ASN A 29 1.46 -10.19 4.71
CA ASN A 29 1.94 -8.84 5.01
C ASN A 29 1.76 -7.88 3.84
N SER A 30 0.85 -8.19 2.93
CA SER A 30 0.54 -7.31 1.81
C SER A 30 -0.78 -6.62 2.06
N TYR A 31 -0.88 -5.37 1.68
CA TYR A 31 -2.08 -4.57 1.91
C TYR A 31 -2.43 -3.77 0.69
N LEU A 32 -3.72 -3.57 0.48
CA LEU A 32 -4.20 -2.63 -0.52
C LEU A 32 -4.26 -1.28 0.16
N VAL A 33 -3.63 -0.28 -0.41
CA VAL A 33 -3.59 1.04 0.19
C VAL A 33 -3.92 2.09 -0.86
N ASP A 34 -4.29 3.26 -0.37
CA ASP A 34 -4.54 4.41 -1.22
C ASP A 34 -3.47 5.44 -0.91
N TYR A 35 -2.75 5.87 -1.94
CA TYR A 35 -1.76 6.91 -1.79
C TYR A 35 -2.14 8.04 -2.72
N ARG A 36 -2.67 9.13 -2.14
CA ARG A 36 -3.06 10.32 -2.90
C ARG A 36 -3.99 9.98 -4.06
N GLY A 37 -4.96 9.12 -3.79
CA GLY A 37 -5.95 8.77 -4.78
C GLY A 37 -5.56 7.62 -5.69
N VAL A 38 -4.35 7.08 -5.51
CA VAL A 38 -3.89 5.97 -6.34
C VAL A 38 -3.89 4.72 -5.47
N LYS A 39 -4.57 3.68 -5.93
CA LYS A 39 -4.59 2.43 -5.19
C LYS A 39 -3.41 1.59 -5.60
N CYS A 40 -2.67 1.13 -4.63
CA CYS A 40 -1.49 0.35 -4.88
C CYS A 40 -1.28 -0.63 -3.73
N SER A 41 -0.26 -1.45 -3.85
CA SER A 41 0.02 -2.41 -2.81
C SER A 41 1.09 -1.87 -1.87
N ALA A 42 1.06 -2.33 -0.65
CA ALA A 42 2.09 -2.00 0.32
C ALA A 42 2.45 -3.27 1.07
N ILE A 43 3.69 -3.36 1.47
CA ILE A 43 4.19 -4.48 2.24
C ILE A 43 4.47 -3.98 3.65
N PHE A 44 4.01 -4.72 4.63
CA PHE A 44 4.30 -4.38 6.01
C PHE A 44 5.52 -5.17 6.45
N ASN A 45 6.53 -4.47 6.93
CA ASN A 45 7.73 -5.12 7.43
C ASN A 45 7.62 -5.22 8.95
N PRO A 46 7.38 -6.42 9.48
CA PRO A 46 7.20 -6.57 10.92
C PRO A 46 8.48 -6.34 11.72
N PHE A 47 9.63 -6.39 11.07
CA PHE A 47 10.88 -6.18 11.80
C PHE A 47 11.05 -4.73 12.22
N ASN A 48 10.53 -3.80 11.45
CA ASN A 48 10.60 -2.40 11.83
C ASN A 48 9.22 -1.77 11.91
N SER A 49 8.17 -2.58 11.78
CA SER A 49 6.78 -2.12 11.91
C SER A 49 6.45 -0.97 10.97
N THR A 50 6.94 -1.07 9.75
CA THR A 50 6.78 0.00 8.78
C THR A 50 6.19 -0.55 7.49
N TYR A 51 5.39 0.26 6.82
CA TYR A 51 4.83 -0.09 5.53
C TYR A 51 5.71 0.48 4.41
N TYR A 52 5.77 -0.23 3.30
CA TYR A 52 6.50 0.21 2.12
C TYR A 52 5.51 0.17 0.96
N ALA A 53 5.08 1.31 0.49
CA ALA A 53 4.07 1.40 -0.57
C ALA A 53 4.74 1.45 -1.92
N ASP A 54 4.27 0.59 -2.82
CA ASP A 54 4.83 0.49 -4.16
C ASP A 54 3.85 1.16 -5.10
N ASP A 55 3.93 2.47 -5.18
CA ASP A 55 2.98 3.26 -5.93
C ASP A 55 3.33 3.40 -7.40
N ILE A 56 4.42 2.78 -7.83
CA ILE A 56 4.80 2.79 -9.24
C ILE A 56 4.52 1.45 -9.89
N TYR A 57 5.00 0.39 -9.26
CA TYR A 57 4.89 -0.94 -9.86
C TYR A 57 3.78 -1.78 -9.27
N GLY A 58 3.34 -1.42 -8.10
CA GLY A 58 2.41 -2.24 -7.38
C GLY A 58 0.96 -1.84 -7.49
N ILE A 59 0.58 -1.08 -8.51
CA ILE A 59 -0.79 -0.67 -8.66
C ILE A 59 -1.66 -1.89 -8.84
N ILE A 60 -2.66 -2.00 -7.99
CA ILE A 60 -3.55 -3.13 -8.04
C ILE A 60 -4.73 -2.80 -8.91
N LYS A 61 -4.94 -3.60 -9.94
CA LYS A 61 -6.04 -3.36 -10.83
C LYS A 61 -7.30 -3.86 -10.19
N GLU A 62 -8.37 -3.18 -10.44
CA GLU A 62 -9.65 -3.61 -9.92
C GLU A 62 -9.87 -4.97 -10.52
N LYS A 63 -10.59 -5.83 -9.81
CA LYS A 63 -10.87 -7.12 -10.27
C LYS A 63 -11.61 -7.02 -11.53
N THR A 64 -11.13 -7.22 -12.49
CA THR A 64 -11.86 -7.09 -13.68
C THR A 64 -12.36 -8.39 -14.08
N ASN A 65 -12.57 -8.67 -14.26
CA ASN A 65 -12.82 -9.65 -14.64
C ASN A 65 -12.81 -10.18 -15.82
N ASN A 66 -12.61 -10.23 -16.07
CA ASN A 66 -12.47 -10.56 -17.04
C ASN A 66 -11.96 -10.92 -17.54
N GLY A 67 -11.92 -10.85 -17.17
CA GLY A 67 -11.33 -11.29 -17.46
C GLY A 67 -11.12 -11.39 -17.89
#